data_21351e23e1c9d861851183dcb62c1377
#
_entry.id   21351e23e1c9d861851183dcb62c1377
#
_cell.length_a   1.000
_cell.length_b   1.000
_cell.length_c   1.000
_cell.angle_alpha   90.00
_cell.angle_beta   90.00
_cell.angle_gamma   90.00
#
_symmetry.space_group_name_H-M   'P 1'
#
loop_
_entity.id
_entity.type
_entity.pdbx_description
1 polymer ?
#
loop_
_entity_poly.entity_id
_entity_poly.type
_entity_poly.pdbx_seq_one_letter_code
_entity_poly.pdbx_strand_id
1 'polypeptide(L)'
;MKYFARVVALNPYVEEEVTLSFGEYEICCFINEPKVFVIGEVYLVELVLMFFDDIEIKQSNDHVMSLTQIGNSFAYQLNGKLLDNKFIVTNLVFEDDLFYQYSHIVNQYVMLKSDRINVEIIESISHELF
;
A
#
# COMPACT_ATOMS: atom_id res chain seq x y z
N MET A 1 -4.50 3.69 8.03
CA MET A 1 -3.51 3.69 9.12
C MET A 1 -2.22 4.35 8.67
N LYS A 2 -1.43 4.77 9.61
CA LYS A 2 -0.19 5.52 9.37
C LYS A 2 1.01 4.64 9.66
N TYR A 3 2.05 4.78 8.84
CA TYR A 3 3.25 3.95 8.93
C TYR A 3 4.50 4.80 8.79
N PHE A 4 5.57 4.40 9.47
CA PHE A 4 6.89 4.94 9.20
C PHE A 4 7.49 4.22 8.01
N ALA A 5 8.02 4.98 7.07
CA ALA A 5 8.63 4.44 5.85
C ALA A 5 9.86 5.24 5.48
N ARG A 6 10.89 4.53 5.00
CA ARG A 6 12.12 5.15 4.49
C ARG A 6 12.07 5.17 2.97
N VAL A 7 12.44 6.29 2.39
CA VAL A 7 12.56 6.41 0.93
C VAL A 7 13.82 5.71 0.48
N VAL A 8 13.69 4.69 -0.36
CA VAL A 8 14.82 3.93 -0.88
C VAL A 8 15.12 4.23 -2.34
N ALA A 9 14.13 4.68 -3.11
CA ALA A 9 14.34 5.02 -4.52
C ALA A 9 13.31 6.05 -4.99
N LEU A 10 13.73 6.85 -5.96
CA LEU A 10 12.88 7.76 -6.75
C LEU A 10 13.16 7.48 -8.22
N ASN A 11 12.14 7.65 -9.07
CA ASN A 11 12.31 7.47 -10.51
C ASN A 11 12.49 8.84 -11.16
N PRO A 12 13.65 9.11 -11.80
CA PRO A 12 13.89 10.42 -12.41
C PRO A 12 13.01 10.70 -13.63
N TYR A 13 12.36 9.68 -14.18
CA TYR A 13 11.49 9.78 -15.35
C TYR A 13 10.02 9.81 -15.01
N VAL A 14 9.64 9.45 -13.77
CA VAL A 14 8.26 9.44 -13.29
C VAL A 14 8.20 10.14 -11.94
N GLU A 15 7.74 11.38 -11.94
CA GLU A 15 7.73 12.23 -10.74
C GLU A 15 6.87 11.67 -9.62
N GLU A 16 5.83 10.93 -9.95
CA GLU A 16 4.87 10.39 -9.00
C GLU A 16 5.32 9.07 -8.36
N GLU A 17 6.45 8.53 -8.79
CA GLU A 17 6.92 7.23 -8.28
C GLU A 17 7.89 7.40 -7.11
N VAL A 18 7.60 6.71 -6.03
CA VAL A 18 8.50 6.58 -4.88
C VAL A 18 8.48 5.13 -4.39
N THR A 19 9.66 4.59 -4.11
CA THR A 19 9.76 3.27 -3.48
C THR A 19 10.06 3.47 -1.99
N LEU A 20 9.18 2.92 -1.16
CA LEU A 20 9.25 3.04 0.29
C LEU A 20 9.56 1.69 0.92
N SER A 21 10.46 1.70 1.91
CA SER A 21 10.76 0.53 2.73
C SER A 21 9.96 0.58 4.03
N PHE A 22 9.32 -0.54 4.35
CA PHE A 22 8.59 -0.74 5.59
C PHE A 22 9.32 -1.75 6.50
N GLY A 23 10.60 -1.93 6.28
CA GLY A 23 11.47 -2.85 7.01
C GLY A 23 11.71 -4.14 6.24
N GLU A 24 10.75 -5.04 6.23
CA GLU A 24 10.91 -6.36 5.60
C GLU A 24 10.59 -6.40 4.12
N TYR A 25 9.95 -5.36 3.59
CA TYR A 25 9.55 -5.29 2.19
C TYR A 25 9.52 -3.85 1.71
N GLU A 26 9.52 -3.69 0.40
CA GLU A 26 9.46 -2.39 -0.27
C GLU A 26 8.20 -2.32 -1.13
N ILE A 27 7.62 -1.12 -1.21
CA ILE A 27 6.44 -0.89 -2.03
C ILE A 27 6.71 0.30 -2.95
N CYS A 28 6.44 0.11 -4.24
CA CYS A 28 6.41 1.18 -5.23
C CYS A 28 5.06 1.90 -5.12
N CYS A 29 5.08 3.13 -4.65
CA CYS A 29 3.89 3.92 -4.37
C CYS A 29 3.72 5.06 -5.35
N PHE A 30 2.48 5.51 -5.51
CA PHE A 30 2.13 6.68 -6.30
C PHE A 30 2.00 7.90 -5.38
N ILE A 31 2.76 8.96 -5.67
CA ILE A 31 2.70 10.21 -4.91
C ILE A 31 1.49 11.00 -5.40
N ASN A 32 0.48 11.07 -4.54
CA ASN A 32 -0.81 11.67 -4.89
C ASN A 32 -0.88 13.18 -4.63
N GLU A 33 0.14 13.75 -4.03
CA GLU A 33 0.19 15.17 -3.67
C GLU A 33 1.54 15.77 -4.05
N PRO A 34 1.61 17.11 -4.28
CA PRO A 34 2.85 17.74 -4.72
C PRO A 34 3.83 17.94 -3.56
N LYS A 35 4.23 16.87 -2.90
CA LYS A 35 5.23 16.87 -1.85
C LYS A 35 6.49 16.15 -2.32
N VAL A 36 7.64 16.58 -1.80
CA VAL A 36 8.93 16.04 -2.19
C VAL A 36 9.39 15.00 -1.18
N PHE A 37 9.70 13.80 -1.70
CA PHE A 37 10.37 12.76 -0.94
C PHE A 37 11.88 12.85 -1.18
N VAL A 38 12.65 12.62 -0.14
CA VAL A 38 14.13 12.65 -0.20
C VAL A 38 14.65 11.26 0.13
N ILE A 39 15.51 10.72 -0.74
CA ILE A 39 16.10 9.39 -0.55
C ILE A 39 16.84 9.33 0.78
N GLY A 40 16.58 8.26 1.56
CA GLY A 40 17.18 8.04 2.86
C GLY A 40 16.37 8.61 4.03
N GLU A 41 15.46 9.52 3.75
CA GLU A 41 14.61 10.12 4.78
C GLU A 41 13.51 9.17 5.22
N VAL A 42 13.06 9.35 6.45
CA VAL A 42 11.92 8.63 7.04
C VAL A 42 10.73 9.57 7.15
N TYR A 43 9.57 9.08 6.73
CA TYR A 43 8.32 9.83 6.80
C TYR A 43 7.25 9.00 7.50
N LEU A 44 6.36 9.67 8.21
CA LEU A 44 5.10 9.07 8.62
C LEU A 44 4.14 9.25 7.43
N VAL A 45 3.67 8.13 6.90
CA VAL A 45 2.85 8.13 5.68
C VAL A 45 1.53 7.41 5.90
N GLU A 46 0.55 7.76 5.09
CA GLU A 46 -0.70 7.05 4.95
C GLU A 46 -0.75 6.43 3.56
N LEU A 47 -1.19 5.18 3.49
CA LEU A 47 -1.31 4.43 2.23
C LEU A 47 -2.78 4.19 1.93
N VAL A 48 -3.15 4.39 0.66
CA VAL A 48 -4.52 4.19 0.19
C VAL A 48 -4.49 3.33 -1.07
N LEU A 49 -5.27 2.24 -1.06
CA LEU A 49 -5.47 1.42 -2.24
C LEU A 49 -6.42 2.14 -3.21
N MET A 50 -6.06 2.15 -4.49
CA MET A 50 -6.85 2.80 -5.54
C MET A 50 -7.37 1.76 -6.53
N PHE A 51 -8.65 1.88 -6.83
CA PHE A 51 -9.35 1.02 -7.79
C PHE A 51 -10.00 1.92 -8.84
N PHE A 52 -9.52 1.84 -10.09
CA PHE A 52 -10.01 2.72 -11.17
C PHE A 52 -11.29 2.19 -11.82
N ASP A 53 -11.45 0.88 -11.80
CA ASP A 53 -12.63 0.18 -12.31
C ASP A 53 -13.25 -0.63 -11.16
N ASP A 54 -14.00 -1.66 -11.49
CA ASP A 54 -14.54 -2.57 -10.49
C ASP A 54 -13.39 -3.27 -9.76
N ILE A 55 -13.55 -3.41 -8.45
CA ILE A 55 -12.55 -4.11 -7.65
C ILE A 55 -12.54 -5.61 -8.01
N GLU A 56 -11.34 -6.12 -8.29
CA GLU A 56 -11.11 -7.55 -8.49
C GLU A 56 -10.71 -8.17 -7.17
N ILE A 57 -11.65 -8.84 -6.52
CA ILE A 57 -11.43 -9.51 -5.24
C ILE A 57 -11.96 -10.94 -5.31
N LYS A 58 -11.13 -11.89 -4.87
CA LYS A 58 -11.48 -13.32 -4.87
C LYS A 58 -11.08 -13.96 -3.56
N GLN A 59 -11.89 -14.91 -3.11
CA GLN A 59 -11.50 -15.75 -2.00
C GLN A 59 -10.28 -16.57 -2.40
N SER A 60 -9.32 -16.68 -1.49
CA SER A 60 -8.08 -17.43 -1.70
C SER A 60 -8.06 -18.65 -0.79
N ASN A 61 -7.62 -19.80 -1.33
CA ASN A 61 -7.34 -20.99 -0.53
C ASN A 61 -5.93 -20.96 0.06
N ASP A 62 -5.12 -20.01 -0.36
CA ASP A 62 -3.77 -19.82 0.13
C ASP A 62 -3.79 -18.86 1.32
N HIS A 63 -3.31 -19.32 2.47
CA HIS A 63 -3.32 -18.55 3.71
C HIS A 63 -2.00 -17.79 3.91
N VAL A 64 -1.36 -17.40 2.82
CA VAL A 64 -0.12 -16.62 2.83
C VAL A 64 -0.43 -15.18 2.48
N MET A 65 0.06 -14.24 3.30
CA MET A 65 -0.02 -12.81 3.02
C MET A 65 1.14 -12.39 2.14
N SER A 66 0.87 -11.62 1.08
CA SER A 66 1.90 -11.17 0.15
C SER A 66 1.50 -9.90 -0.59
N LEU A 67 2.53 -9.16 -1.01
CA LEU A 67 2.40 -7.99 -1.89
C LEU A 67 3.28 -8.25 -3.10
N THR A 68 2.69 -8.27 -4.28
CA THR A 68 3.41 -8.54 -5.53
C THR A 68 3.12 -7.46 -6.55
N GLN A 69 4.17 -6.72 -6.93
CA GLN A 69 4.07 -5.71 -7.98
C GLN A 69 3.78 -6.40 -9.31
N ILE A 70 2.85 -5.82 -10.07
CA ILE A 70 2.49 -6.35 -11.40
C ILE A 70 3.38 -5.67 -12.43
N GLY A 71 4.40 -6.38 -12.90
CA GLY A 71 5.37 -5.86 -13.85
C GLY A 71 6.11 -4.65 -13.29
N ASN A 72 6.28 -3.61 -14.13
CA ASN A 72 6.89 -2.34 -13.75
C ASN A 72 5.84 -1.25 -13.52
N SER A 73 4.59 -1.64 -13.28
CA SER A 73 3.48 -0.71 -13.08
C SER A 73 3.34 -0.34 -11.61
N PHE A 74 2.39 0.57 -11.33
CA PHE A 74 2.00 0.88 -9.95
C PHE A 74 1.03 -0.15 -9.35
N ALA A 75 0.57 -1.11 -10.16
CA ALA A 75 -0.42 -2.09 -9.73
C ALA A 75 0.21 -3.18 -8.88
N TYR A 76 -0.56 -3.64 -7.90
CA TYR A 76 -0.17 -4.71 -6.98
C TYR A 76 -1.24 -5.77 -6.89
N GLN A 77 -0.81 -7.02 -6.81
CA GLN A 77 -1.63 -8.13 -6.37
C GLN A 77 -1.35 -8.34 -4.89
N LEU A 78 -2.41 -8.32 -4.08
CA LEU A 78 -2.32 -8.40 -2.64
C LEU A 78 -3.05 -9.65 -2.17
N ASN A 79 -2.40 -10.45 -1.33
CA ASN A 79 -3.01 -11.57 -0.64
C ASN A 79 -3.04 -11.26 0.85
N GLY A 80 -4.20 -11.28 1.44
CA GLY A 80 -4.37 -10.93 2.82
C GLY A 80 -5.71 -11.39 3.37
N LYS A 81 -6.06 -10.88 4.55
CA LYS A 81 -7.29 -11.27 5.23
C LYS A 81 -8.26 -10.09 5.29
N LEU A 82 -9.50 -10.34 4.93
CA LEU A 82 -10.56 -9.35 4.98
C LEU A 82 -11.30 -9.45 6.31
N LEU A 83 -11.31 -8.36 7.10
CA LEU A 83 -12.02 -8.25 8.38
C LEU A 83 -12.85 -6.98 8.37
N ASP A 84 -14.19 -7.12 8.32
CA ASP A 84 -15.10 -5.99 8.21
C ASP A 84 -14.74 -5.08 7.02
N ASN A 85 -14.41 -3.81 7.26
CA ASN A 85 -13.95 -2.87 6.24
C ASN A 85 -12.43 -2.78 6.16
N LYS A 86 -11.71 -3.77 6.74
CA LYS A 86 -10.25 -3.78 6.79
C LYS A 86 -9.69 -4.92 5.98
N PHE A 87 -8.67 -4.63 5.20
CA PHE A 87 -7.89 -5.62 4.50
C PHE A 87 -6.48 -5.64 5.11
N ILE A 88 -6.11 -6.78 5.67
CA ILE A 88 -4.85 -6.96 6.39
C ILE A 88 -3.90 -7.77 5.53
N VAL A 89 -2.76 -7.17 5.19
CA VAL A 89 -1.69 -7.83 4.46
C VAL A 89 -0.37 -7.57 5.18
N THR A 90 0.27 -8.61 5.65
CA THR A 90 1.45 -8.54 6.54
C THR A 90 1.17 -7.64 7.75
N ASN A 91 1.95 -6.58 7.96
CA ASN A 91 1.72 -5.60 9.04
C ASN A 91 0.97 -4.34 8.56
N LEU A 92 0.43 -4.36 7.33
CA LEU A 92 -0.36 -3.25 6.80
C LEU A 92 -1.85 -3.53 6.96
N VAL A 93 -2.61 -2.48 7.26
CA VAL A 93 -4.07 -2.53 7.35
C VAL A 93 -4.62 -1.42 6.46
N PHE A 94 -5.38 -1.81 5.45
CA PHE A 94 -6.08 -0.88 4.57
C PHE A 94 -7.54 -0.85 4.96
N GLU A 95 -8.08 0.33 5.23
CA GLU A 95 -9.47 0.51 5.65
C GLU A 95 -10.24 1.22 4.57
N ASP A 96 -11.34 0.62 4.13
CA ASP A 96 -12.20 1.18 3.10
C ASP A 96 -13.61 0.61 3.25
N ASP A 97 -14.62 1.49 3.27
CA ASP A 97 -16.02 1.09 3.38
C ASP A 97 -16.48 0.26 2.18
N LEU A 98 -15.77 0.33 1.06
CA LEU A 98 -16.00 -0.53 -0.10
C LEU A 98 -15.98 -2.02 0.27
N PHE A 99 -15.17 -2.40 1.25
CA PHE A 99 -15.04 -3.78 1.68
C PHE A 99 -16.31 -4.35 2.33
N TYR A 100 -17.20 -3.50 2.82
CA TYR A 100 -18.50 -3.97 3.34
C TYR A 100 -19.34 -4.66 2.27
N GLN A 101 -19.13 -4.36 1.00
CA GLN A 101 -19.83 -5.01 -0.11
C GLN A 101 -19.43 -6.47 -0.30
N TYR A 102 -18.36 -6.89 0.37
CA TYR A 102 -17.82 -8.25 0.29
C TYR A 102 -18.00 -9.02 1.60
N SER A 103 -19.09 -8.74 2.33
CA SER A 103 -19.38 -9.36 3.63
C SER A 103 -19.46 -10.89 3.57
N HIS A 104 -19.79 -11.45 2.38
CA HIS A 104 -19.86 -12.90 2.18
C HIS A 104 -18.48 -13.59 2.21
N ILE A 105 -17.40 -12.84 2.10
CA ILE A 105 -16.02 -13.36 2.20
C ILE A 105 -15.24 -12.74 3.34
N VAL A 106 -15.93 -12.10 4.30
CA VAL A 106 -15.30 -11.54 5.50
C VAL A 106 -14.71 -12.66 6.37
N ASN A 107 -13.67 -12.36 7.11
CA ASN A 107 -12.89 -13.31 7.91
C ASN A 107 -12.16 -14.38 7.10
N GLN A 108 -12.01 -14.18 5.80
CA GLN A 108 -11.35 -15.11 4.91
C GLN A 108 -10.15 -14.49 4.26
N TYR A 109 -9.22 -15.35 3.83
CA TYR A 109 -8.11 -14.91 3.00
C TYR A 109 -8.63 -14.62 1.61
N VAL A 110 -8.23 -13.47 1.08
CA VAL A 110 -8.66 -13.00 -0.23
C VAL A 110 -7.45 -12.52 -1.04
N MET A 111 -7.60 -12.57 -2.34
CA MET A 111 -6.67 -11.99 -3.29
C MET A 111 -7.36 -10.80 -3.93
N LEU A 112 -6.72 -9.64 -3.93
CA LEU A 112 -7.25 -8.46 -4.61
C LEU A 112 -6.14 -7.77 -5.41
N LYS A 113 -6.56 -7.04 -6.44
CA LYS A 113 -5.69 -6.22 -7.24
C LYS A 113 -5.98 -4.75 -6.95
N SER A 114 -4.94 -4.00 -6.61
CA SER A 114 -5.00 -2.54 -6.53
C SER A 114 -4.33 -1.95 -7.76
N ASP A 115 -4.96 -0.97 -8.41
CA ASP A 115 -4.38 -0.32 -9.58
C ASP A 115 -3.16 0.51 -9.23
N ARG A 116 -3.12 1.05 -8.04
CA ARG A 116 -1.94 1.68 -7.45
C ARG A 116 -2.14 1.87 -5.96
N ILE A 117 -1.04 2.03 -5.23
CA ILE A 117 -1.05 2.35 -3.81
C ILE A 117 -0.60 3.81 -3.68
N ASN A 118 -1.53 4.68 -3.35
CA ASN A 118 -1.24 6.09 -3.13
C ASN A 118 -0.57 6.28 -1.79
N VAL A 119 0.38 7.21 -1.73
CA VAL A 119 1.05 7.58 -0.49
C VAL A 119 0.87 9.08 -0.24
N GLU A 120 0.57 9.43 1.01
CA GLU A 120 0.51 10.79 1.49
C GLU A 120 1.47 10.96 2.66
N ILE A 121 2.23 12.04 2.67
CA ILE A 121 3.08 12.40 3.81
C ILE A 121 2.20 13.01 4.89
N ILE A 122 2.23 12.41 6.09
CA ILE A 122 1.59 12.98 7.26
C ILE A 122 2.60 13.86 7.99
N GLU A 123 3.84 13.36 8.14
CA GLU A 123 4.88 14.06 8.87
C GLU A 123 6.26 13.63 8.36
N SER A 124 7.16 14.58 8.22
CA SER A 124 8.57 14.33 7.95
C SER A 124 9.28 14.12 9.28
N ILE A 125 10.02 13.02 9.41
CA ILE A 125 10.77 12.74 10.63
C ILE A 125 12.12 13.44 10.52
N SER A 126 12.37 14.37 11.46
CA SER A 126 13.59 15.16 11.48
C SER A 126 14.82 14.30 11.76
N HIS A 127 15.93 14.60 11.08
CA HIS A 127 17.23 14.00 11.38
C HIS A 127 17.67 14.21 12.83
N GLU A 128 17.23 15.29 13.45
CA GLU A 128 17.59 15.62 14.82
C GLU A 128 17.08 14.61 15.85
N LEU A 129 16.15 13.76 15.44
CA LEU A 129 15.59 12.72 16.29
C LEU A 129 16.38 11.41 16.26
N PHE A 130 17.40 11.34 15.45
CA PHE A 130 18.18 10.11 15.25
C PHE A 130 19.68 10.33 15.45
#